data_3ac6f92e998ac4dfa9b621348b6a2e13
#
_entry.id   3ac6f92e998ac4dfa9b621348b6a2e13
#
_cell.length_a   1.000
_cell.length_b   1.000
_cell.length_c   1.000
_cell.angle_alpha   90.00
_cell.angle_beta   90.00
_cell.angle_gamma   90.00
#
_symmetry.space_group_name_H-M   'P 1'
#
loop_
_entity.id
_entity.type
_entity.pdbx_description
1 polymer ?
#
loop_
_entity_poly.entity_id
_entity_poly.type
_entity_poly.pdbx_seq_one_letter_code
_entity_poly.pdbx_strand_id
1 'polypeptide(L)'
;MDTNGKTTITVRVLIDSPIDRVWKIWTTPEDIVKWNYASEDWHSPQVYNDLRAGGTFNYRMEARDGSYGFDFKGIYSKVNINELIEYTIDDSRKVKINFSTLDGKTEIVETFEAENVNSFDMQRDGWQAILDNFKKLVENNI
;
A
#
# COMPACT_ATOMS: atom_id res chain seq x y z
N MET A 1 4.88 7.01 -14.70
CA MET A 1 5.00 5.53 -14.84
C MET A 1 4.49 5.13 -16.21
N ASP A 2 5.28 4.33 -16.89
CA ASP A 2 4.88 3.81 -18.19
C ASP A 2 4.10 2.52 -18.01
N THR A 3 2.85 2.50 -18.44
CA THR A 3 1.96 1.34 -18.26
C THR A 3 1.84 0.49 -19.52
N ASN A 4 2.48 0.90 -20.63
CA ASN A 4 2.42 0.16 -21.91
C ASN A 4 0.99 -0.17 -22.34
N GLY A 5 0.08 0.78 -22.17
CA GLY A 5 -1.32 0.62 -22.55
C GLY A 5 -2.18 -0.10 -21.53
N LYS A 6 -1.64 -0.50 -20.40
CA LYS A 6 -2.42 -1.12 -19.32
C LYS A 6 -3.27 -0.06 -18.63
N THR A 7 -4.47 -0.48 -18.17
CA THR A 7 -5.34 0.40 -17.38
C THR A 7 -4.77 0.57 -15.99
N THR A 8 -4.72 1.81 -15.50
CA THR A 8 -4.30 2.11 -14.15
C THR A 8 -5.46 2.63 -13.32
N ILE A 9 -5.39 2.39 -12.01
CA ILE A 9 -6.36 2.87 -11.03
C ILE A 9 -5.59 3.71 -10.02
N THR A 10 -6.18 4.85 -9.61
CA THR A 10 -5.55 5.76 -8.65
C THR A 10 -6.46 5.89 -7.43
N VAL A 11 -5.87 5.73 -6.25
CA VAL A 11 -6.52 6.00 -4.96
C VAL A 11 -5.69 7.02 -4.19
N ARG A 12 -6.33 7.77 -3.30
CA ARG A 12 -5.62 8.82 -2.56
C ARG A 12 -6.23 9.08 -1.21
N VAL A 13 -5.43 9.67 -0.32
CA VAL A 13 -5.87 10.05 1.01
C VAL A 13 -5.05 11.24 1.51
N LEU A 14 -5.67 12.11 2.29
CA LEU A 14 -4.98 13.20 3.00
C LEU A 14 -4.97 12.85 4.48
N ILE A 15 -3.79 12.83 5.09
CA ILE A 15 -3.59 12.38 6.46
C ILE A 15 -3.07 13.55 7.31
N ASP A 16 -3.73 13.78 8.43
CA ASP A 16 -3.34 14.85 9.36
C ASP A 16 -2.16 14.40 10.24
N SER A 17 -1.00 14.32 9.61
CA SER A 17 0.26 13.93 10.27
C SER A 17 1.43 14.32 9.37
N PRO A 18 2.61 14.64 9.96
CA PRO A 18 3.77 15.00 9.16
C PRO A 18 4.33 13.81 8.38
N ILE A 19 4.97 14.10 7.27
CA ILE A 19 5.38 13.10 6.28
C ILE A 19 6.38 12.07 6.81
N ASP A 20 7.27 12.46 7.70
CA ASP A 20 8.25 11.53 8.27
C ASP A 20 7.58 10.46 9.14
N ARG A 21 6.53 10.85 9.88
CA ARG A 21 5.76 9.91 10.70
C ARG A 21 4.93 8.99 9.81
N VAL A 22 4.30 9.54 8.76
CA VAL A 22 3.53 8.77 7.79
C VAL A 22 4.42 7.75 7.10
N TRP A 23 5.59 8.15 6.64
CA TRP A 23 6.55 7.26 5.98
C TRP A 23 6.97 6.12 6.91
N LYS A 24 7.27 6.43 8.17
CA LYS A 24 7.68 5.42 9.14
C LYS A 24 6.61 4.36 9.34
N ILE A 25 5.36 4.76 9.53
CA ILE A 25 4.26 3.83 9.76
C ILE A 25 3.97 3.00 8.50
N TRP A 26 4.11 3.60 7.33
CA TRP A 26 3.90 2.90 6.06
C TRP A 26 4.95 1.80 5.82
N THR A 27 6.17 2.00 6.27
CA THR A 27 7.31 1.15 5.89
C THR A 27 7.81 0.20 6.96
N THR A 28 7.36 0.35 8.21
CA THR A 28 7.82 -0.47 9.33
C THR A 28 6.94 -1.71 9.47
N PRO A 29 7.52 -2.94 9.41
CA PRO A 29 6.72 -4.17 9.47
C PRO A 29 5.78 -4.27 10.67
N GLU A 30 6.23 -3.86 11.86
CA GLU A 30 5.41 -3.89 13.08
C GLU A 30 4.17 -3.00 12.97
N ASP A 31 4.24 -1.94 12.17
CA ASP A 31 3.11 -1.06 11.92
C ASP A 31 2.25 -1.57 10.77
N ILE A 32 2.86 -2.12 9.72
CA ILE A 32 2.14 -2.59 8.54
C ILE A 32 1.11 -3.66 8.92
N VAL A 33 1.44 -4.55 9.84
CA VAL A 33 0.49 -5.60 10.32
C VAL A 33 -0.79 -5.01 10.91
N LYS A 34 -0.75 -3.74 11.32
CA LYS A 34 -1.89 -3.08 11.97
C LYS A 34 -2.86 -2.44 10.99
N TRP A 35 -2.44 -2.17 9.74
CA TRP A 35 -3.31 -1.43 8.80
C TRP A 35 -3.50 -2.12 7.45
N ASN A 36 -2.71 -3.13 7.12
CA ASN A 36 -2.72 -3.72 5.77
C ASN A 36 -3.84 -4.75 5.62
N TYR A 37 -5.09 -4.30 5.63
CA TYR A 37 -6.27 -5.11 5.33
C TYR A 37 -7.39 -4.20 4.85
N ALA A 38 -8.26 -4.74 3.98
CA ALA A 38 -9.36 -3.97 3.39
C ALA A 38 -10.62 -4.02 4.26
N SER A 39 -10.80 -5.08 5.05
CA SER A 39 -11.95 -5.25 5.93
C SER A 39 -11.54 -6.02 7.18
N GLU A 40 -12.38 -5.99 8.22
CA GLU A 40 -12.10 -6.65 9.50
C GLU A 40 -12.06 -8.18 9.40
N ASP A 41 -12.56 -8.75 8.30
CA ASP A 41 -12.50 -10.19 8.05
C ASP A 41 -11.10 -10.67 7.65
N TRP A 42 -10.20 -9.75 7.38
CA TRP A 42 -8.83 -10.02 6.92
C TRP A 42 -7.80 -9.44 7.85
N HIS A 43 -6.58 -9.98 7.81
CA HIS A 43 -5.44 -9.44 8.53
C HIS A 43 -4.13 -9.78 7.81
N SER A 44 -3.05 -9.11 8.20
CA SER A 44 -1.70 -9.39 7.71
C SER A 44 -0.85 -9.86 8.89
N PRO A 45 -0.81 -11.19 9.16
CA PRO A 45 -0.11 -11.68 10.35
C PRO A 45 1.40 -11.64 10.28
N GLN A 46 1.96 -11.61 9.06
CA GLN A 46 3.41 -11.58 8.86
C GLN A 46 3.75 -10.60 7.75
N VAL A 47 4.74 -9.75 8.01
CA VAL A 47 5.22 -8.75 7.05
C VAL A 47 6.74 -8.78 7.01
N TYR A 48 7.29 -8.91 5.81
CA TYR A 48 8.71 -8.76 5.54
C TYR A 48 8.90 -7.56 4.62
N ASN A 49 9.85 -6.69 4.91
CA ASN A 49 10.07 -5.50 4.09
C ASN A 49 11.56 -5.12 4.05
N ASP A 50 12.18 -5.27 2.89
CA ASP A 50 13.54 -4.81 2.61
C ASP A 50 13.44 -3.56 1.73
N LEU A 51 13.28 -2.41 2.35
CA LEU A 51 12.91 -1.15 1.70
C LEU A 51 14.11 -0.49 1.05
N ARG A 52 14.45 -0.93 -0.15
CA ARG A 52 15.49 -0.35 -0.99
C ARG A 52 15.27 -0.78 -2.45
N ALA A 53 15.83 -0.03 -3.40
CA ALA A 53 15.77 -0.45 -4.79
C ALA A 53 16.44 -1.82 -4.93
N GLY A 54 15.75 -2.77 -5.56
CA GLY A 54 16.19 -4.15 -5.67
C GLY A 54 15.81 -5.02 -4.48
N GLY A 55 15.35 -4.45 -3.37
CA GLY A 55 14.87 -5.20 -2.22
C GLY A 55 13.48 -5.78 -2.46
N THR A 56 13.08 -6.73 -1.63
CA THR A 56 11.79 -7.41 -1.76
C THR A 56 10.92 -7.16 -0.55
N PHE A 57 9.60 -7.32 -0.73
CA PHE A 57 8.65 -7.32 0.38
C PHE A 57 7.69 -8.48 0.23
N ASN A 58 7.11 -8.90 1.36
CA ASN A 58 6.05 -9.91 1.38
C ASN A 58 5.10 -9.57 2.54
N TYR A 59 3.86 -9.24 2.20
CA TYR A 59 2.80 -9.02 3.18
C TYR A 59 1.86 -10.22 3.10
N ARG A 60 1.89 -11.10 4.09
CA ARG A 60 0.96 -12.22 4.15
C ARG A 60 -0.43 -11.70 4.43
N MET A 61 -1.39 -12.04 3.58
CA MET A 61 -2.79 -11.65 3.72
C MET A 61 -3.61 -12.90 4.01
N GLU A 62 -4.40 -12.88 5.09
CA GLU A 62 -5.21 -14.05 5.47
C GLU A 62 -6.59 -13.63 5.92
N ALA A 63 -7.60 -14.42 5.52
CA ALA A 63 -8.90 -14.33 6.11
C ALA A 63 -8.82 -14.80 7.57
N ARG A 64 -9.47 -14.07 8.49
CA ARG A 64 -9.37 -14.40 9.93
C ARG A 64 -9.95 -15.75 10.26
N ASP A 65 -10.92 -16.25 9.46
CA ASP A 65 -11.51 -17.58 9.65
C ASP A 65 -10.65 -18.71 9.09
N GLY A 66 -9.50 -18.39 8.47
CA GLY A 66 -8.60 -19.38 7.91
C GLY A 66 -9.01 -19.94 6.56
N SER A 67 -10.10 -19.42 5.96
CA SER A 67 -10.64 -19.97 4.71
C SER A 67 -9.79 -19.70 3.49
N TYR A 68 -8.96 -18.62 3.53
CA TYR A 68 -8.15 -18.22 2.37
C TYR A 68 -6.97 -17.38 2.82
N GLY A 69 -5.89 -17.46 2.03
CA GLY A 69 -4.73 -16.61 2.26
C GLY A 69 -3.86 -16.54 1.02
N PHE A 70 -3.05 -15.51 0.92
CA PHE A 70 -2.10 -15.34 -0.16
C PHE A 70 -0.94 -14.42 0.29
N ASP A 71 0.14 -14.46 -0.48
CA ASP A 71 1.28 -13.57 -0.27
C ASP A 71 1.19 -12.40 -1.25
N PHE A 72 1.11 -11.19 -0.71
CA PHE A 72 1.23 -9.98 -1.51
C PHE A 72 2.70 -9.57 -1.49
N LYS A 73 3.41 -9.83 -2.59
CA LYS A 73 4.86 -9.68 -2.63
C LYS A 73 5.34 -9.05 -3.92
N GLY A 74 6.52 -8.46 -3.86
CA GLY A 74 7.10 -7.81 -5.02
C GLY A 74 8.54 -7.36 -4.79
N ILE A 75 9.04 -6.63 -5.78
CA ILE A 75 10.41 -6.10 -5.80
C ILE A 75 10.35 -4.59 -5.98
N TYR A 76 11.04 -3.85 -5.13
CA TYR A 76 11.12 -2.40 -5.26
C TYR A 76 12.02 -2.04 -6.44
N SER A 77 11.55 -1.13 -7.28
CA SER A 77 12.35 -0.54 -8.35
C SER A 77 12.88 0.85 -7.99
N LYS A 78 12.18 1.55 -7.09
CA LYS A 78 12.58 2.90 -6.67
C LYS A 78 12.06 3.19 -5.26
N VAL A 79 12.94 3.74 -4.42
CA VAL A 79 12.59 4.19 -3.06
C VAL A 79 13.28 5.52 -2.80
N ASN A 80 12.50 6.58 -2.68
CA ASN A 80 12.98 7.92 -2.28
C ASN A 80 12.27 8.27 -0.97
N ILE A 81 13.01 8.40 0.10
CA ILE A 81 12.45 8.61 1.44
C ILE A 81 11.53 9.84 1.46
N ASN A 82 10.33 9.66 2.01
CA ASN A 82 9.30 10.71 2.14
C ASN A 82 8.73 11.21 0.81
N GLU A 83 9.03 10.56 -0.32
CA GLU A 83 8.60 11.04 -1.62
C GLU A 83 7.94 9.97 -2.48
N LEU A 84 8.59 8.82 -2.64
CA LEU A 84 8.18 7.88 -3.70
C LEU A 84 8.58 6.45 -3.37
N ILE A 85 7.64 5.54 -3.64
CA ILE A 85 7.90 4.10 -3.69
C ILE A 85 7.35 3.58 -5.01
N GLU A 86 8.16 2.84 -5.78
CA GLU A 86 7.70 2.11 -6.95
C GLU A 86 8.11 0.66 -6.81
N TYR A 87 7.19 -0.24 -7.14
CA TYR A 87 7.49 -1.68 -7.11
C TYR A 87 6.71 -2.43 -8.18
N THR A 88 7.16 -3.65 -8.45
CA THR A 88 6.47 -4.59 -9.32
C THR A 88 6.07 -5.79 -8.48
N ILE A 89 4.80 -6.14 -8.45
CA ILE A 89 4.31 -7.31 -7.74
C ILE A 89 4.53 -8.56 -8.58
N ASP A 90 4.40 -9.75 -7.98
CA ASP A 90 4.82 -11.01 -8.60
C ASP A 90 4.02 -11.39 -9.85
N ASP A 91 2.84 -10.81 -10.08
CA ASP A 91 2.10 -10.99 -11.34
C ASP A 91 2.46 -9.95 -12.41
N SER A 92 3.55 -9.22 -12.22
CA SER A 92 4.12 -8.21 -13.13
C SER A 92 3.41 -6.87 -13.16
N ARG A 93 2.41 -6.64 -12.32
CA ARG A 93 1.76 -5.33 -12.23
C ARG A 93 2.65 -4.34 -11.50
N LYS A 94 2.67 -3.10 -11.99
CA LYS A 94 3.47 -2.02 -11.40
C LYS A 94 2.61 -1.14 -10.51
N VAL A 95 3.21 -0.69 -9.42
CA VAL A 95 2.57 0.18 -8.44
C VAL A 95 3.48 1.36 -8.14
N LYS A 96 2.89 2.55 -8.04
CA LYS A 96 3.61 3.79 -7.72
C LYS A 96 2.87 4.50 -6.59
N ILE A 97 3.60 4.87 -5.55
CA ILE A 97 3.05 5.56 -4.37
C ILE A 97 3.81 6.86 -4.18
N ASN A 98 3.11 7.98 -4.29
CA ASN A 98 3.69 9.32 -4.07
C ASN A 98 3.26 9.84 -2.71
N PHE A 99 4.22 10.40 -1.98
CA PHE A 99 4.00 11.06 -0.70
C PHE A 99 4.37 12.52 -0.87
N SER A 100 3.50 13.43 -0.42
CA SER A 100 3.77 14.87 -0.49
C SER A 100 3.19 15.59 0.71
N THR A 101 3.79 16.71 1.06
CA THR A 101 3.30 17.57 2.14
C THR A 101 2.35 18.61 1.56
N LEU A 102 1.19 18.76 2.21
CA LEU A 102 0.17 19.73 1.83
C LEU A 102 -0.38 20.38 3.10
N ASP A 103 -0.01 21.65 3.33
CA ASP A 103 -0.46 22.43 4.50
C ASP A 103 -0.19 21.70 5.84
N GLY A 104 1.01 21.14 5.98
CA GLY A 104 1.41 20.42 7.20
C GLY A 104 0.86 19.01 7.32
N LYS A 105 0.03 18.58 6.36
CA LYS A 105 -0.51 17.23 6.28
C LYS A 105 0.22 16.45 5.21
N THR A 106 -0.05 15.16 5.11
CA THR A 106 0.56 14.29 4.10
C THR A 106 -0.51 13.79 3.15
N GLU A 107 -0.30 13.99 1.85
CA GLU A 107 -1.12 13.36 0.82
C GLU A 107 -0.39 12.12 0.29
N ILE A 108 -1.12 11.01 0.20
CA ILE A 108 -0.64 9.79 -0.45
C ILE A 108 -1.47 9.57 -1.70
N VAL A 109 -0.80 9.41 -2.83
CA VAL A 109 -1.44 9.08 -4.12
C VAL A 109 -0.84 7.77 -4.61
N GLU A 110 -1.67 6.75 -4.71
CA GLU A 110 -1.26 5.40 -5.10
C GLU A 110 -1.88 5.05 -6.43
N THR A 111 -1.04 4.71 -7.42
CA THR A 111 -1.47 4.33 -8.76
C THR A 111 -0.98 2.91 -9.04
N PHE A 112 -1.89 2.03 -9.44
CA PHE A 112 -1.55 0.64 -9.72
C PHE A 112 -2.18 0.17 -11.02
N GLU A 113 -1.54 -0.83 -11.65
CA GLU A 113 -2.07 -1.46 -12.85
C GLU A 113 -3.18 -2.42 -12.47
N ALA A 114 -4.31 -2.35 -13.18
CA ALA A 114 -5.48 -3.18 -12.90
C ALA A 114 -5.22 -4.64 -13.29
N GLU A 115 -5.77 -5.56 -12.51
CA GLU A 115 -5.82 -6.98 -12.87
C GLU A 115 -7.06 -7.28 -13.71
N ASN A 116 -7.19 -8.53 -14.20
CA ASN A 116 -8.24 -8.89 -15.14
C ASN A 116 -9.41 -9.68 -14.53
N VAL A 117 -9.34 -10.01 -13.25
CA VAL A 117 -10.31 -10.92 -12.60
C VAL A 117 -11.48 -10.14 -12.01
N ASN A 118 -11.19 -9.07 -11.29
CA ASN A 118 -12.22 -8.27 -10.61
C ASN A 118 -12.51 -6.98 -11.39
N SER A 119 -13.69 -6.41 -11.18
CA SER A 119 -14.04 -5.12 -11.78
C SER A 119 -13.11 -4.02 -11.30
N PHE A 120 -13.00 -2.94 -12.08
CA PHE A 120 -12.19 -1.78 -11.67
C PHE A 120 -12.72 -1.17 -10.37
N ASP A 121 -14.04 -1.12 -10.20
CA ASP A 121 -14.64 -0.59 -8.97
C ASP A 121 -14.26 -1.42 -7.74
N MET A 122 -14.29 -2.75 -7.85
CA MET A 122 -13.89 -3.63 -6.76
C MET A 122 -12.42 -3.46 -6.38
N GLN A 123 -11.56 -3.36 -7.39
CA GLN A 123 -10.13 -3.15 -7.16
C GLN A 123 -9.89 -1.80 -6.50
N ARG A 124 -10.48 -0.73 -7.04
CA ARG A 124 -10.34 0.61 -6.48
C ARG A 124 -10.83 0.64 -5.03
N ASP A 125 -11.99 0.09 -4.76
CA ASP A 125 -12.57 0.11 -3.41
C ASP A 125 -11.72 -0.69 -2.42
N GLY A 126 -11.15 -1.81 -2.82
CA GLY A 126 -10.26 -2.59 -1.96
C GLY A 126 -8.97 -1.87 -1.61
N TRP A 127 -8.31 -1.28 -2.61
CA TRP A 127 -7.08 -0.51 -2.37
C TRP A 127 -7.36 0.75 -1.57
N GLN A 128 -8.49 1.43 -1.84
CA GLN A 128 -8.88 2.62 -1.08
C GLN A 128 -9.17 2.26 0.38
N ALA A 129 -9.81 1.12 0.63
CA ALA A 129 -10.13 0.67 2.00
C ALA A 129 -8.87 0.46 2.83
N ILE A 130 -7.82 -0.13 2.25
CA ILE A 130 -6.53 -0.30 2.92
C ILE A 130 -5.92 1.07 3.24
N LEU A 131 -5.96 1.98 2.28
CA LEU A 131 -5.43 3.34 2.45
C LEU A 131 -6.20 4.10 3.54
N ASP A 132 -7.53 3.93 3.60
CA ASP A 132 -8.37 4.54 4.63
C ASP A 132 -8.06 3.95 6.02
N ASN A 133 -7.77 2.66 6.11
CA ASN A 133 -7.33 2.03 7.37
C ASN A 133 -6.02 2.62 7.84
N PHE A 134 -5.09 2.83 6.93
CA PHE A 134 -3.82 3.46 7.24
C PHE A 134 -4.04 4.86 7.83
N LYS A 135 -4.88 5.66 7.19
CA LYS A 135 -5.22 6.99 7.68
C LYS A 135 -5.78 6.93 9.10
N LYS A 136 -6.71 6.02 9.37
CA LYS A 136 -7.30 5.87 10.71
C LYS A 136 -6.23 5.55 11.75
N LEU A 137 -5.33 4.62 11.43
CA LEU A 137 -4.28 4.24 12.38
C LEU A 137 -3.38 5.44 12.70
N VAL A 138 -2.93 6.15 11.67
CA VAL A 138 -2.01 7.29 11.85
C VAL A 138 -2.67 8.40 12.65
N GLU A 139 -3.91 8.76 12.32
CA GLU A 139 -4.60 9.88 12.95
C GLU A 139 -5.07 9.58 14.37
N ASN A 140 -5.37 8.33 14.68
CA ASN A 140 -5.86 7.95 16.01
C ASN A 140 -4.75 7.50 16.97
N ASN A 141 -3.57 7.25 16.46
CA ASN A 141 -2.44 6.76 17.23
C ASN A 141 -1.44 7.92 17.46
N ILE A 142 -1.79 8.82 18.35
CA ILE A 142 -0.98 9.97 18.69
C ILE A 142 -0.12 9.72 19.92
#